data_aad7072570c4594de8efe7d9695a9bc6
#
_entry.id   aad7072570c4594de8efe7d9695a9bc6
#
_cell.length_a   1.000
_cell.length_b   1.000
_cell.length_c   1.000
_cell.angle_alpha   90.00
_cell.angle_beta   90.00
_cell.angle_gamma   90.00
#
_symmetry.space_group_name_H-M   'P 1'
#
loop_
_entity.id
_entity.type
_entity.pdbx_description
1 polymer ?
#
loop_
_entity_poly.entity_id
_entity_poly.type
_entity_poly.pdbx_seq_one_letter_code
_entity_poly.pdbx_strand_id
1 'polypeptide(L)'
;MLELKHLAFSVEEEAGQKDILRDVSLTVPDGAFWVITGPNGGGKTSLARTIMGLNQPTGGQILWNGEDITGLSITERAKRGVSYGFQQPPRFKGLRVRDLLGLAAGNPFLSRTEGCQLLTQVGLCAADYIDREVDASLSGGEVKRIEIATILARKSPLMIFDEPEAGIDLWSFAKLTETFRYIHDKRESTIIIISHQERIIGLADEIVLVADGLVSEQGPREEIFPKILANTQPGCAFVGEEGRQ
;
A
#
# COMPACT_ATOMS: atom_id res chain seq x y z
N MET A 1 -6.01 6.39 -14.79
CA MET A 1 -4.70 5.82 -15.16
C MET A 1 -3.59 6.59 -14.46
N LEU A 2 -2.65 5.92 -13.80
CA LEU A 2 -1.45 6.50 -13.19
C LEU A 2 -0.24 6.23 -14.10
N GLU A 3 0.52 7.28 -14.41
CA GLU A 3 1.77 7.16 -15.17
C GLU A 3 2.93 7.78 -14.38
N LEU A 4 4.02 7.05 -14.26
CA LEU A 4 5.29 7.52 -13.73
C LEU A 4 6.28 7.56 -14.89
N LYS A 5 6.93 8.71 -15.10
CA LYS A 5 7.89 8.91 -16.19
C LYS A 5 9.23 9.33 -15.62
N HIS A 6 10.22 8.44 -15.72
CA HIS A 6 11.61 8.68 -15.28
C HIS A 6 11.69 9.23 -13.86
N LEU A 7 10.85 8.69 -12.94
CA LEU A 7 10.74 9.20 -11.58
C LEU A 7 12.01 8.93 -10.80
N ALA A 8 12.59 9.98 -10.24
CA ALA A 8 13.78 9.95 -9.39
C ALA A 8 13.50 10.62 -8.05
N PHE A 9 14.11 10.08 -6.99
CA PHE A 9 14.05 10.65 -5.66
C PHE A 9 15.35 10.38 -4.92
N SER A 10 15.96 11.45 -4.40
CA SER A 10 17.21 11.39 -3.65
C SER A 10 17.07 12.12 -2.32
N VAL A 11 17.83 11.72 -1.33
CA VAL A 11 17.92 12.36 -0.02
C VAL A 11 19.34 12.84 0.23
N GLU A 12 19.50 13.94 0.97
CA GLU A 12 20.80 14.39 1.46
C GLU A 12 21.12 13.65 2.75
N GLU A 13 22.25 12.96 2.80
CA GLU A 13 22.84 12.33 3.99
C GLU A 13 24.19 13.01 4.30
N GLU A 14 24.74 12.82 5.50
CA GLU A 14 26.06 13.38 5.88
C GLU A 14 27.19 12.99 4.91
N ALA A 15 27.06 11.83 4.27
CA ALA A 15 28.02 11.31 3.29
C ALA A 15 27.80 11.83 1.85
N GLY A 16 26.78 12.67 1.62
CA GLY A 16 26.39 13.21 0.30
C GLY A 16 24.99 12.81 -0.13
N GLN A 17 24.67 13.04 -1.40
CA GLN A 17 23.39 12.68 -1.97
C GLN A 17 23.26 11.16 -2.17
N LYS A 18 22.16 10.59 -1.73
CA LYS A 18 21.83 9.18 -1.91
C LYS A 18 20.56 9.04 -2.74
N ASP A 19 20.68 8.34 -3.86
CA ASP A 19 19.57 8.04 -4.73
C ASP A 19 18.75 6.88 -4.17
N ILE A 20 17.49 7.15 -3.87
CA ILE A 20 16.52 6.15 -3.38
C ILE A 20 15.69 5.59 -4.54
N LEU A 21 15.30 6.45 -5.48
CA LEU A 21 14.69 6.08 -6.77
C LEU A 21 15.53 6.73 -7.86
N ARG A 22 15.88 5.95 -8.88
CA ARG A 22 16.83 6.40 -9.92
C ARG A 22 16.15 6.72 -11.24
N ASP A 23 15.32 5.80 -11.74
CA ASP A 23 14.59 5.95 -13.01
C ASP A 23 13.42 4.97 -13.00
N VAL A 24 12.31 5.37 -12.36
CA VAL A 24 11.13 4.52 -12.29
C VAL A 24 10.09 4.99 -13.29
N SER A 25 9.78 4.14 -14.27
CA SER A 25 8.75 4.38 -15.27
C SER A 25 7.73 3.25 -15.22
N LEU A 26 6.45 3.57 -14.94
CA LEU A 26 5.34 2.62 -14.78
C LEU A 26 4.06 3.23 -15.33
N THR A 27 3.18 2.39 -15.88
CA THR A 27 1.84 2.78 -16.29
C THR A 27 0.82 1.84 -15.70
N VAL A 28 0.03 2.31 -14.73
CA VAL A 28 -0.99 1.54 -14.02
C VAL A 28 -2.36 1.88 -14.59
N PRO A 29 -3.04 0.94 -15.27
CA PRO A 29 -4.37 1.15 -15.82
C PRO A 29 -5.43 1.40 -14.74
N ASP A 30 -6.55 2.02 -15.12
CA ASP A 30 -7.68 2.18 -14.21
C ASP A 30 -8.29 0.82 -13.84
N GLY A 31 -8.71 0.68 -12.59
CA GLY A 31 -9.30 -0.54 -12.05
C GLY A 31 -8.33 -1.72 -11.90
N ALA A 32 -7.03 -1.53 -12.16
CA ALA A 32 -6.03 -2.58 -11.99
C ALA A 32 -5.62 -2.78 -10.52
N PHE A 33 -5.22 -3.99 -10.18
CA PHE A 33 -4.62 -4.35 -8.91
C PHE A 33 -3.14 -4.68 -9.10
N TRP A 34 -2.26 -3.82 -8.63
CA TRP A 34 -0.82 -3.96 -8.74
C TRP A 34 -0.17 -4.24 -7.40
N VAL A 35 0.77 -5.15 -7.39
CA VAL A 35 1.61 -5.41 -6.22
C VAL A 35 3.05 -5.01 -6.51
N ILE A 36 3.59 -4.16 -5.64
CA ILE A 36 4.99 -3.78 -5.63
C ILE A 36 5.70 -4.62 -4.56
N THR A 37 6.70 -5.39 -4.96
CA THR A 37 7.50 -6.21 -4.06
C THR A 37 8.99 -6.07 -4.37
N GLY A 38 9.86 -6.80 -3.66
CA GLY A 38 11.31 -6.74 -3.83
C GLY A 38 12.05 -6.59 -2.49
N PRO A 39 13.38 -6.57 -2.46
CA PRO A 39 14.17 -6.58 -1.24
C PRO A 39 13.90 -5.36 -0.34
N ASN A 40 14.15 -5.52 0.97
CA ASN A 40 14.09 -4.41 1.90
C ASN A 40 15.13 -3.35 1.53
N GLY A 41 14.75 -2.07 1.64
CA GLY A 41 15.61 -0.96 1.20
C GLY A 41 15.60 -0.70 -0.31
N GLY A 42 14.90 -1.51 -1.13
CA GLY A 42 14.85 -1.35 -2.59
C GLY A 42 14.12 -0.10 -3.11
N GLY A 43 13.46 0.69 -2.24
CA GLY A 43 12.79 1.95 -2.64
C GLY A 43 11.26 1.88 -2.70
N LYS A 44 10.64 0.72 -2.41
CA LYS A 44 9.17 0.50 -2.53
C LYS A 44 8.32 1.54 -1.79
N THR A 45 8.55 1.68 -0.47
CA THR A 45 7.85 2.67 0.37
C THR A 45 8.11 4.11 -0.13
N SER A 46 9.34 4.41 -0.55
CA SER A 46 9.68 5.72 -1.11
C SER A 46 8.92 6.00 -2.40
N LEU A 47 8.76 5.01 -3.27
CA LEU A 47 7.97 5.10 -4.49
C LEU A 47 6.51 5.43 -4.16
N ALA A 48 5.87 4.69 -3.27
CA ALA A 48 4.48 4.92 -2.87
C ALA A 48 4.30 6.31 -2.20
N ARG A 49 5.24 6.71 -1.34
CA ARG A 49 5.26 8.04 -0.71
C ARG A 49 5.43 9.17 -1.74
N THR A 50 6.24 8.95 -2.76
CA THR A 50 6.43 9.94 -3.84
C THR A 50 5.16 10.07 -4.68
N ILE A 51 4.46 8.98 -4.98
CA ILE A 51 3.16 9.02 -5.67
C ILE A 51 2.13 9.79 -4.85
N MET A 52 2.11 9.63 -3.52
CA MET A 52 1.18 10.39 -2.65
C MET A 52 1.61 11.85 -2.43
N GLY A 53 2.86 12.23 -2.71
CA GLY A 53 3.40 13.57 -2.47
C GLY A 53 3.94 13.78 -1.05
N LEU A 54 4.17 12.69 -0.31
CA LEU A 54 4.88 12.71 0.98
C LEU A 54 6.38 12.96 0.78
N ASN A 55 6.93 12.47 -0.33
CA ASN A 55 8.26 12.78 -0.81
C ASN A 55 8.13 13.59 -2.10
N GLN A 56 8.91 14.66 -2.25
CA GLN A 56 8.98 15.40 -3.50
C GLN A 56 10.02 14.73 -4.40
N PRO A 57 9.67 14.35 -5.65
CA PRO A 57 10.63 13.77 -6.57
C PRO A 57 11.72 14.78 -6.92
N THR A 58 12.95 14.29 -7.13
CA THR A 58 14.08 15.08 -7.61
C THR A 58 14.14 15.15 -9.13
N GLY A 59 13.39 14.27 -9.81
CA GLY A 59 13.28 14.25 -11.27
C GLY A 59 12.10 13.42 -11.74
N GLY A 60 11.76 13.55 -13.01
CA GLY A 60 10.65 12.83 -13.64
C GLY A 60 9.28 13.47 -13.42
N GLN A 61 8.23 12.74 -13.78
CA GLN A 61 6.84 13.21 -13.73
C GLN A 61 5.90 12.13 -13.20
N ILE A 62 4.85 12.57 -12.52
CA ILE A 62 3.73 11.75 -12.06
C ILE A 62 2.46 12.31 -12.70
N LEU A 63 1.80 11.49 -13.53
CA LEU A 63 0.54 11.87 -14.17
C LEU A 63 -0.60 11.02 -13.58
N TRP A 64 -1.67 11.67 -13.17
CA TRP A 64 -2.91 11.02 -12.73
C TRP A 64 -4.06 11.45 -13.64
N ASN A 65 -4.63 10.49 -14.38
CA ASN A 65 -5.65 10.75 -15.41
C ASN A 65 -5.21 11.81 -16.43
N GLY A 66 -3.93 11.78 -16.82
CA GLY A 66 -3.33 12.73 -17.77
C GLY A 66 -2.97 14.09 -17.19
N GLU A 67 -3.35 14.39 -15.93
CA GLU A 67 -2.96 15.61 -15.23
C GLU A 67 -1.61 15.42 -14.53
N ASP A 68 -0.68 16.35 -14.71
CA ASP A 68 0.60 16.37 -13.98
C ASP A 68 0.36 16.77 -12.52
N ILE A 69 0.59 15.79 -11.62
CA ILE A 69 0.46 15.98 -10.18
C ILE A 69 1.81 16.05 -9.46
N THR A 70 2.92 16.11 -10.19
CA THR A 70 4.28 16.02 -9.65
C THR A 70 4.55 17.04 -8.55
N GLY A 71 4.20 18.31 -8.79
CA GLY A 71 4.40 19.41 -7.84
C GLY A 71 3.28 19.62 -6.84
N LEU A 72 2.20 18.80 -6.89
CA LEU A 72 1.05 18.98 -6.03
C LEU A 72 1.31 18.48 -4.61
N SER A 73 0.74 19.18 -3.63
CA SER A 73 0.76 18.80 -2.23
C SER A 73 -0.07 17.52 -1.97
N ILE A 74 0.18 16.87 -0.83
CA ILE A 74 -0.60 15.71 -0.36
C ILE A 74 -2.11 16.02 -0.38
N THR A 75 -2.51 17.20 0.09
CA THR A 75 -3.91 17.61 0.16
C THR A 75 -4.53 17.72 -1.23
N GLU A 76 -3.81 18.26 -2.21
CA GLU A 76 -4.28 18.41 -3.58
C GLU A 76 -4.41 17.05 -4.28
N ARG A 77 -3.43 16.16 -4.09
CA ARG A 77 -3.50 14.77 -4.61
C ARG A 77 -4.65 14.01 -3.95
N ALA A 78 -4.83 14.18 -2.64
CA ALA A 78 -5.96 13.60 -1.93
C ALA A 78 -7.30 14.08 -2.49
N LYS A 79 -7.47 15.38 -2.79
CA LYS A 79 -8.69 15.93 -3.43
C LYS A 79 -8.93 15.38 -4.83
N ARG A 80 -7.89 14.93 -5.53
CA ARG A 80 -7.97 14.25 -6.83
C ARG A 80 -8.23 12.75 -6.72
N GLY A 81 -8.48 12.26 -5.51
CA GLY A 81 -8.88 10.89 -5.26
C GLY A 81 -7.72 9.92 -5.06
N VAL A 82 -6.54 10.39 -4.67
CA VAL A 82 -5.44 9.52 -4.22
C VAL A 82 -5.56 9.30 -2.71
N SER A 83 -5.55 8.05 -2.27
CA SER A 83 -5.50 7.66 -0.85
C SER A 83 -4.28 6.81 -0.55
N TYR A 84 -3.77 6.93 0.67
CA TYR A 84 -2.57 6.24 1.11
C TYR A 84 -2.77 5.64 2.51
N GLY A 85 -2.52 4.34 2.64
CA GLY A 85 -2.44 3.62 3.90
C GLY A 85 -0.99 3.49 4.33
N PHE A 86 -0.66 4.05 5.49
CA PHE A 86 0.70 4.10 6.00
C PHE A 86 1.17 2.74 6.54
N GLN A 87 2.46 2.42 6.43
CA GLN A 87 3.04 1.25 7.09
C GLN A 87 2.80 1.30 8.61
N GLN A 88 2.96 2.47 9.21
CA GLN A 88 2.58 2.76 10.60
C GLN A 88 1.43 3.78 10.61
N PRO A 89 0.20 3.36 10.90
CA PRO A 89 -0.96 4.23 10.84
C PRO A 89 -0.91 5.30 11.92
N PRO A 90 -1.35 6.54 11.61
CA PRO A 90 -1.43 7.60 12.59
C PRO A 90 -2.54 7.33 13.62
N ARG A 91 -2.37 7.86 14.83
CA ARG A 91 -3.38 7.84 15.90
C ARG A 91 -3.99 9.22 16.04
N PHE A 92 -5.30 9.25 16.24
CA PHE A 92 -6.08 10.49 16.30
C PHE A 92 -6.73 10.65 17.69
N LYS A 93 -5.96 11.14 18.64
CA LYS A 93 -6.45 11.38 20.01
C LYS A 93 -7.68 12.29 20.00
N GLY A 94 -8.73 11.88 20.72
CA GLY A 94 -9.98 12.63 20.83
C GLY A 94 -10.99 12.39 19.70
N LEU A 95 -10.66 11.57 18.70
CA LEU A 95 -11.59 11.15 17.65
C LEU A 95 -12.01 9.70 17.84
N ARG A 96 -13.29 9.44 17.69
CA ARG A 96 -13.83 8.07 17.68
C ARG A 96 -13.73 7.47 16.28
N VAL A 97 -13.75 6.15 16.21
CA VAL A 97 -13.72 5.42 14.94
C VAL A 97 -14.82 5.91 13.97
N ARG A 98 -16.06 6.07 14.47
CA ARG A 98 -17.17 6.59 13.63
C ARG A 98 -16.91 8.00 13.10
N ASP A 99 -16.25 8.85 13.89
CA ASP A 99 -15.94 10.23 13.49
C ASP A 99 -14.92 10.23 12.33
N LEU A 100 -13.90 9.37 12.42
CA LEU A 100 -12.91 9.17 11.34
C LEU A 100 -13.53 8.60 10.08
N LEU A 101 -14.41 7.60 10.21
CA LEU A 101 -15.13 7.02 9.06
C LEU A 101 -16.03 8.07 8.39
N GLY A 102 -16.75 8.87 9.18
CA GLY A 102 -17.59 9.95 8.67
C GLY A 102 -16.79 11.03 7.95
N LEU A 103 -15.67 11.46 8.54
CA LEU A 103 -14.75 12.42 7.89
C LEU A 103 -14.19 11.86 6.58
N ALA A 104 -13.77 10.61 6.57
CA ALA A 104 -13.23 9.96 5.38
C ALA A 104 -14.26 9.81 4.26
N ALA A 105 -15.51 9.46 4.62
CA ALA A 105 -16.63 9.37 3.69
C ALA A 105 -17.11 10.74 3.18
N GLY A 106 -16.61 11.85 3.72
CA GLY A 106 -17.16 13.19 3.45
C GLY A 106 -18.60 13.37 3.96
N ASN A 107 -19.04 12.50 4.87
CA ASN A 107 -20.38 12.50 5.45
C ASN A 107 -20.29 12.47 7.00
N PRO A 108 -20.32 13.64 7.68
CA PRO A 108 -20.25 13.68 9.13
C PRO A 108 -21.43 12.98 9.84
N PHE A 109 -22.51 12.70 9.10
CA PHE A 109 -23.70 11.98 9.57
C PHE A 109 -23.73 10.52 9.07
N LEU A 110 -22.54 9.91 8.84
CA LEU A 110 -22.45 8.50 8.47
C LEU A 110 -23.30 7.65 9.44
N SER A 111 -24.20 6.85 8.90
CA SER A 111 -25.07 6.02 9.74
C SER A 111 -24.24 4.97 10.49
N ARG A 112 -24.73 4.58 11.68
CA ARG A 112 -24.10 3.49 12.45
C ARG A 112 -23.98 2.20 11.61
N THR A 113 -25.00 1.91 10.79
CA THR A 113 -25.03 0.72 9.94
C THR A 113 -23.91 0.74 8.90
N GLU A 114 -23.70 1.87 8.21
CA GLU A 114 -22.61 2.02 7.23
C GLU A 114 -21.23 1.91 7.91
N GLY A 115 -21.05 2.57 9.06
CA GLY A 115 -19.82 2.44 9.85
C GLY A 115 -19.55 0.99 10.28
N CYS A 116 -20.59 0.27 10.72
CA CYS A 116 -20.50 -1.13 11.07
C CYS A 116 -20.12 -2.01 9.88
N GLN A 117 -20.65 -1.76 8.69
CA GLN A 117 -20.30 -2.50 7.47
C GLN A 117 -18.82 -2.32 7.12
N LEU A 118 -18.30 -1.08 7.17
CA LEU A 118 -16.90 -0.78 6.92
C LEU A 118 -15.96 -1.51 7.89
N LEU A 119 -16.29 -1.51 9.20
CA LEU A 119 -15.49 -2.22 10.19
C LEU A 119 -15.53 -3.75 9.99
N THR A 120 -16.69 -4.30 9.65
CA THR A 120 -16.82 -5.72 9.36
C THR A 120 -15.99 -6.15 8.15
N GLN A 121 -15.88 -5.31 7.12
CA GLN A 121 -15.03 -5.56 5.95
C GLN A 121 -13.57 -5.77 6.34
N VAL A 122 -13.07 -5.00 7.31
CA VAL A 122 -11.67 -5.12 7.77
C VAL A 122 -11.50 -6.08 8.96
N GLY A 123 -12.52 -6.89 9.27
CA GLY A 123 -12.47 -7.90 10.33
C GLY A 123 -12.51 -7.34 11.75
N LEU A 124 -13.10 -6.15 11.96
CA LEU A 124 -13.36 -5.60 13.29
C LEU A 124 -14.81 -5.82 13.71
N CYS A 125 -15.02 -6.22 14.98
CA CYS A 125 -16.36 -6.26 15.58
C CYS A 125 -16.89 -4.84 15.71
N ALA A 126 -17.88 -4.49 14.90
CA ALA A 126 -18.39 -3.14 14.84
C ALA A 126 -18.96 -2.65 16.19
N ALA A 127 -19.62 -3.53 16.96
CA ALA A 127 -20.19 -3.18 18.26
C ALA A 127 -19.13 -2.73 19.26
N ASP A 128 -17.93 -3.33 19.17
CA ASP A 128 -16.84 -3.08 20.12
C ASP A 128 -15.99 -1.86 19.74
N TYR A 129 -15.95 -1.49 18.44
CA TYR A 129 -15.00 -0.49 17.96
C TYR A 129 -15.63 0.82 17.52
N ILE A 130 -16.87 0.85 17.04
CA ILE A 130 -17.46 2.03 16.38
C ILE A 130 -17.44 3.30 17.25
N ASP A 131 -17.62 3.15 18.55
CA ASP A 131 -17.66 4.26 19.52
C ASP A 131 -16.33 4.45 20.29
N ARG A 132 -15.30 3.64 20.04
CA ARG A 132 -13.98 3.75 20.68
C ARG A 132 -13.18 4.93 20.12
N GLU A 133 -12.37 5.56 20.97
CA GLU A 133 -11.34 6.51 20.52
C GLU A 133 -10.19 5.78 19.83
N VAL A 134 -9.58 6.46 18.83
CA VAL A 134 -8.39 5.97 18.14
C VAL A 134 -7.14 6.44 18.88
N ASP A 135 -6.95 5.92 20.08
CA ASP A 135 -5.89 6.28 21.00
C ASP A 135 -4.85 5.16 21.21
N ALA A 136 -4.04 5.30 22.27
CA ALA A 136 -2.99 4.35 22.61
C ALA A 136 -3.49 3.00 23.13
N SER A 137 -4.79 2.87 23.49
CA SER A 137 -5.38 1.61 23.96
C SER A 137 -5.61 0.59 22.87
N LEU A 138 -5.63 1.04 21.60
CA LEU A 138 -5.74 0.16 20.42
C LEU A 138 -4.38 -0.46 20.08
N SER A 139 -4.38 -1.74 19.75
CA SER A 139 -3.21 -2.43 19.21
C SER A 139 -2.83 -1.89 17.82
N GLY A 140 -1.60 -2.11 17.39
CA GLY A 140 -1.15 -1.70 16.05
C GLY A 140 -2.02 -2.27 14.92
N GLY A 141 -2.39 -3.56 15.02
CA GLY A 141 -3.24 -4.21 14.02
C GLY A 141 -4.69 -3.68 14.01
N GLU A 142 -5.24 -3.26 15.15
CA GLU A 142 -6.57 -2.62 15.21
C GLU A 142 -6.55 -1.25 14.55
N VAL A 143 -5.55 -0.41 14.86
CA VAL A 143 -5.39 0.91 14.22
C VAL A 143 -5.18 0.77 12.72
N LYS A 144 -4.39 -0.22 12.28
CA LYS A 144 -4.17 -0.51 10.86
C LYS A 144 -5.47 -0.85 10.13
N ARG A 145 -6.30 -1.70 10.72
CA ARG A 145 -7.61 -2.06 10.15
C ARG A 145 -8.58 -0.88 10.12
N ILE A 146 -8.57 -0.03 11.16
CA ILE A 146 -9.36 1.21 11.18
C ILE A 146 -8.89 2.15 10.06
N GLU A 147 -7.57 2.33 9.86
CA GLU A 147 -7.02 3.11 8.76
C GLU A 147 -7.53 2.60 7.40
N ILE A 148 -7.42 1.29 7.16
CA ILE A 148 -7.92 0.67 5.92
C ILE A 148 -9.41 0.95 5.75
N ALA A 149 -10.22 0.81 6.81
CA ALA A 149 -11.65 1.12 6.77
C ALA A 149 -11.91 2.61 6.39
N THR A 150 -11.08 3.56 6.83
CA THR A 150 -11.21 4.97 6.41
C THR A 150 -10.90 5.18 4.93
N ILE A 151 -9.89 4.47 4.39
CA ILE A 151 -9.58 4.51 2.95
C ILE A 151 -10.74 3.94 2.13
N LEU A 152 -11.33 2.83 2.58
CA LEU A 152 -12.51 2.23 1.94
C LEU A 152 -13.73 3.17 2.00
N ALA A 153 -13.97 3.82 3.14
CA ALA A 153 -15.05 4.79 3.32
C ALA A 153 -14.97 5.95 2.31
N ARG A 154 -13.74 6.36 1.99
CA ARG A 154 -13.47 7.45 1.04
C ARG A 154 -13.79 7.09 -0.41
N LYS A 155 -13.77 5.81 -0.80
CA LYS A 155 -14.02 5.32 -2.17
C LYS A 155 -13.12 5.99 -3.21
N SER A 156 -11.83 6.08 -2.90
CA SER A 156 -10.85 6.76 -3.76
C SER A 156 -10.61 6.00 -5.06
N PRO A 157 -10.53 6.70 -6.21
CA PRO A 157 -10.17 6.08 -7.50
C PRO A 157 -8.77 5.44 -7.51
N LEU A 158 -7.83 5.96 -6.70
CA LEU A 158 -6.50 5.37 -6.50
C LEU A 158 -6.27 5.14 -5.00
N MET A 159 -6.06 3.88 -4.64
CA MET A 159 -5.76 3.45 -3.28
C MET A 159 -4.36 2.84 -3.24
N ILE A 160 -3.48 3.37 -2.40
CA ILE A 160 -2.12 2.87 -2.21
C ILE A 160 -2.01 2.37 -0.78
N PHE A 161 -1.51 1.16 -0.58
CA PHE A 161 -1.31 0.56 0.75
C PHE A 161 0.15 0.12 0.91
N ASP A 162 0.77 0.58 1.98
CA ASP A 162 2.14 0.24 2.33
C ASP A 162 2.14 -0.80 3.46
N GLU A 163 2.42 -2.05 3.11
CA GLU A 163 2.41 -3.22 3.99
C GLU A 163 1.13 -3.28 4.87
N PRO A 164 -0.06 -3.39 4.24
CA PRO A 164 -1.32 -3.36 4.97
C PRO A 164 -1.49 -4.51 5.97
N GLU A 165 -0.71 -5.57 5.81
CA GLU A 165 -0.68 -6.75 6.68
C GLU A 165 0.16 -6.58 7.95
N ALA A 166 0.99 -5.55 8.05
CA ALA A 166 1.92 -5.39 9.16
C ALA A 166 1.20 -5.32 10.51
N GLY A 167 1.53 -6.23 11.42
CA GLY A 167 0.94 -6.29 12.76
C GLY A 167 -0.50 -6.82 12.83
N ILE A 168 -1.03 -7.38 11.74
CA ILE A 168 -2.37 -7.99 11.70
C ILE A 168 -2.24 -9.50 11.94
N ASP A 169 -3.15 -10.05 12.76
CA ASP A 169 -3.24 -11.49 13.01
C ASP A 169 -3.74 -12.26 11.77
N LEU A 170 -3.47 -13.58 11.74
CA LEU A 170 -3.77 -14.43 10.60
C LEU A 170 -5.25 -14.42 10.17
N TRP A 171 -6.17 -14.39 11.14
CA TRP A 171 -7.62 -14.43 10.88
C TRP A 171 -8.10 -13.11 10.26
N SER A 172 -7.67 -12.01 10.85
CA SER A 172 -7.95 -10.66 10.35
C SER A 172 -7.31 -10.41 8.99
N PHE A 173 -6.10 -10.95 8.76
CA PHE A 173 -5.43 -10.88 7.46
C PHE A 173 -6.20 -11.64 6.36
N ALA A 174 -6.76 -12.81 6.68
CA ALA A 174 -7.60 -13.53 5.73
C ALA A 174 -8.81 -12.68 5.31
N LYS A 175 -9.47 -12.02 6.27
CA LYS A 175 -10.61 -11.11 6.00
C LYS A 175 -10.21 -9.91 5.17
N LEU A 176 -9.05 -9.31 5.45
CA LEU A 176 -8.51 -8.20 4.67
C LEU A 176 -8.23 -8.61 3.22
N THR A 177 -7.67 -9.81 3.00
CA THR A 177 -7.43 -10.35 1.66
C THR A 177 -8.74 -10.53 0.87
N GLU A 178 -9.80 -11.04 1.52
CA GLU A 178 -11.14 -11.11 0.91
C GLU A 178 -11.67 -9.73 0.53
N THR A 179 -11.44 -8.73 1.37
CA THR A 179 -11.87 -7.35 1.10
C THR A 179 -11.14 -6.77 -0.10
N PHE A 180 -9.83 -6.95 -0.20
CA PHE A 180 -9.07 -6.51 -1.38
C PHE A 180 -9.55 -7.20 -2.66
N ARG A 181 -9.83 -8.51 -2.60
CA ARG A 181 -10.41 -9.24 -3.74
C ARG A 181 -11.76 -8.64 -4.14
N TYR A 182 -12.64 -8.41 -3.19
CA TYR A 182 -13.98 -7.85 -3.45
C TYR A 182 -13.91 -6.47 -4.12
N ILE A 183 -12.98 -5.59 -3.69
CA ILE A 183 -12.79 -4.27 -4.30
C ILE A 183 -12.21 -4.41 -5.70
N HIS A 184 -11.25 -5.30 -5.90
CA HIS A 184 -10.63 -5.58 -7.19
C HIS A 184 -11.66 -6.11 -8.20
N ASP A 185 -12.52 -7.04 -7.80
CA ASP A 185 -13.55 -7.62 -8.68
C ASP A 185 -14.53 -6.57 -9.20
N LYS A 186 -14.76 -5.48 -8.46
CA LYS A 186 -15.59 -4.36 -8.89
C LYS A 186 -14.95 -3.46 -9.94
N ARG A 187 -13.63 -3.43 -10.02
CA ARG A 187 -12.87 -2.57 -10.95
C ARG A 187 -13.18 -1.07 -10.86
N GLU A 188 -13.76 -0.61 -9.75
CA GLU A 188 -14.13 0.80 -9.55
C GLU A 188 -12.94 1.65 -9.08
N SER A 189 -11.89 1.02 -8.54
CA SER A 189 -10.70 1.69 -8.00
C SER A 189 -9.43 0.98 -8.47
N THR A 190 -8.41 1.76 -8.75
CA THR A 190 -7.05 1.26 -8.95
C THR A 190 -6.40 1.01 -7.59
N ILE A 191 -5.80 -0.15 -7.40
CA ILE A 191 -5.19 -0.56 -6.14
C ILE A 191 -3.70 -0.82 -6.37
N ILE A 192 -2.86 -0.20 -5.55
CA ILE A 192 -1.42 -0.48 -5.50
C ILE A 192 -1.09 -0.92 -4.07
N ILE A 193 -0.54 -2.11 -3.90
CA ILE A 193 -0.13 -2.62 -2.58
C ILE A 193 1.36 -2.93 -2.58
N ILE A 194 2.08 -2.40 -1.60
CA ILE A 194 3.42 -2.89 -1.28
C ILE A 194 3.24 -4.06 -0.31
N SER A 195 3.66 -5.25 -0.72
CA SER A 195 3.55 -6.44 0.13
C SER A 195 4.56 -7.52 -0.25
N HIS A 196 4.91 -8.34 0.74
CA HIS A 196 5.68 -9.57 0.57
C HIS A 196 4.82 -10.83 0.81
N GLN A 197 3.54 -10.65 1.12
CA GLN A 197 2.63 -11.75 1.44
C GLN A 197 2.10 -12.42 0.17
N GLU A 198 2.35 -13.71 0.02
CA GLU A 198 1.93 -14.50 -1.14
C GLU A 198 0.43 -14.37 -1.44
N ARG A 199 -0.41 -14.30 -0.40
CA ARG A 199 -1.87 -14.16 -0.54
C ARG A 199 -2.27 -12.83 -1.19
N ILE A 200 -1.54 -11.73 -0.93
CA ILE A 200 -1.77 -10.44 -1.56
C ILE A 200 -1.20 -10.44 -2.97
N ILE A 201 0.03 -10.95 -3.14
CA ILE A 201 0.68 -11.08 -4.45
C ILE A 201 -0.21 -11.91 -5.39
N GLY A 202 -0.85 -12.97 -4.88
CA GLY A 202 -1.78 -13.81 -5.63
C GLY A 202 -3.07 -13.13 -6.10
N LEU A 203 -3.37 -11.90 -5.64
CA LEU A 203 -4.52 -11.11 -6.12
C LEU A 203 -4.15 -10.17 -7.28
N ALA A 204 -2.86 -9.94 -7.52
CA ALA A 204 -2.42 -8.94 -8.48
C ALA A 204 -2.81 -9.29 -9.92
N ASP A 205 -3.12 -8.28 -10.71
CA ASP A 205 -3.12 -8.37 -12.16
C ASP A 205 -1.66 -8.33 -12.67
N GLU A 206 -0.87 -7.40 -12.10
CA GLU A 206 0.56 -7.25 -12.39
C GLU A 206 1.40 -7.12 -11.12
N ILE A 207 2.64 -7.57 -11.21
CA ILE A 207 3.64 -7.48 -10.14
C ILE A 207 4.81 -6.65 -10.64
N VAL A 208 5.29 -5.75 -9.78
CA VAL A 208 6.48 -4.92 -10.00
C VAL A 208 7.53 -5.27 -8.95
N LEU A 209 8.69 -5.69 -9.38
CA LEU A 209 9.86 -5.86 -8.53
C LEU A 209 10.68 -4.57 -8.51
N VAL A 210 10.82 -3.99 -7.32
CA VAL A 210 11.64 -2.78 -7.11
C VAL A 210 12.86 -3.16 -6.28
N ALA A 211 14.04 -2.98 -6.87
CA ALA A 211 15.33 -3.22 -6.23
C ALA A 211 16.30 -2.10 -6.59
N ASP A 212 17.09 -1.67 -5.61
CA ASP A 212 18.12 -0.63 -5.78
C ASP A 212 17.61 0.67 -6.44
N GLY A 213 16.36 1.03 -6.15
CA GLY A 213 15.72 2.23 -6.69
C GLY A 213 15.29 2.14 -8.15
N LEU A 214 15.25 0.94 -8.74
CA LEU A 214 14.86 0.67 -10.11
C LEU A 214 13.73 -0.36 -10.16
N VAL A 215 12.97 -0.35 -11.24
CA VAL A 215 12.09 -1.48 -11.60
C VAL A 215 12.97 -2.56 -12.22
N SER A 216 13.25 -3.62 -11.47
CA SER A 216 14.09 -4.72 -11.94
C SER A 216 13.32 -5.70 -12.82
N GLU A 217 12.04 -5.91 -12.54
CA GLU A 217 11.15 -6.75 -13.35
C GLU A 217 9.70 -6.27 -13.19
N GLN A 218 8.91 -6.37 -14.25
CA GLN A 218 7.47 -6.06 -14.25
C GLN A 218 6.77 -7.00 -15.21
N GLY A 219 5.57 -7.43 -14.86
CA GLY A 219 4.73 -8.22 -15.75
C GLY A 219 3.52 -8.84 -15.07
N PRO A 220 2.71 -9.60 -15.83
CA PRO A 220 1.56 -10.30 -15.32
C PRO A 220 1.92 -11.23 -14.15
N ARG A 221 1.00 -11.35 -13.21
CA ARG A 221 1.19 -12.23 -12.04
C ARG A 221 1.61 -13.65 -12.44
N GLU A 222 1.00 -14.21 -13.49
CA GLU A 222 1.26 -15.57 -13.96
C GLU A 222 2.72 -15.79 -14.38
N GLU A 223 3.41 -14.74 -14.79
CA GLU A 223 4.81 -14.79 -15.23
C GLU A 223 5.80 -14.50 -14.08
N ILE A 224 5.47 -13.50 -13.24
CA ILE A 224 6.40 -13.00 -12.21
C ILE A 224 6.28 -13.81 -10.90
N PHE A 225 5.07 -14.18 -10.49
CA PHE A 225 4.86 -14.85 -9.20
C PHE A 225 5.60 -16.20 -9.08
N PRO A 226 5.61 -17.10 -10.10
CA PRO A 226 6.38 -18.33 -10.02
C PRO A 226 7.89 -18.10 -9.86
N LYS A 227 8.45 -17.04 -10.46
CA LYS A 227 9.86 -16.69 -10.31
C LYS A 227 10.19 -16.23 -8.89
N ILE A 228 9.30 -15.44 -8.27
CA ILE A 228 9.45 -15.02 -6.86
C ILE A 228 9.49 -16.24 -5.96
N LEU A 229 8.54 -17.18 -6.12
CA LEU A 229 8.48 -18.41 -5.32
C LEU A 229 9.71 -19.29 -5.50
N ALA A 230 10.23 -19.42 -6.72
CA ALA A 230 11.44 -20.18 -6.99
C ALA A 230 12.68 -19.59 -6.31
N ASN A 231 12.78 -18.27 -6.24
CA ASN A 231 13.91 -17.57 -5.61
C ASN A 231 13.82 -17.52 -4.07
N THR A 232 12.67 -17.82 -3.48
CA THR A 232 12.47 -17.88 -2.02
C THR A 232 12.77 -19.25 -1.41
N GLN A 233 13.01 -20.30 -2.23
CA GLN A 233 13.48 -21.57 -1.71
C GLN A 233 14.94 -21.41 -1.25
N PRO A 234 15.27 -21.68 0.02
CA PRO A 234 16.65 -21.57 0.52
C PRO A 234 17.50 -22.60 -0.19
N GLY A 235 18.31 -22.16 -1.14
CA GLY A 235 19.43 -22.92 -1.67
C GLY A 235 20.56 -23.00 -0.64
N CYS A 236 20.31 -23.60 0.51
CA CYS A 236 21.38 -24.06 1.40
C CYS A 236 21.93 -25.38 0.84
N ALA A 237 22.76 -25.29 -0.17
CA ALA A 237 23.76 -26.33 -0.41
C ALA A 237 24.79 -26.23 0.72
N PHE A 238 24.57 -26.94 1.83
CA PHE A 238 25.61 -27.34 2.72
C PHE A 238 26.49 -28.32 1.93
N VAL A 239 27.53 -27.83 1.26
CA VAL A 239 28.63 -28.63 0.79
C VAL A 239 29.39 -29.02 2.03
N GLY A 240 29.12 -30.21 2.57
CA GLY A 240 29.96 -30.85 3.57
C GLY A 240 31.33 -31.06 2.95
N GLU A 241 32.33 -30.37 3.48
CA GLU A 241 33.72 -30.80 3.37
C GLU A 241 33.90 -32.04 4.24
N GLU A 242 33.65 -33.22 3.65
CA GLU A 242 34.20 -34.46 4.19
C GLU A 242 35.62 -34.63 3.67
N GLY A 243 36.56 -34.64 4.63
CA GLY A 243 37.70 -35.53 4.64
C GLY A 243 38.82 -35.30 3.64
N ARG A 244 39.92 -34.76 4.15
CA ARG A 244 41.23 -35.32 3.81
C ARG A 244 42.07 -35.47 5.08
N GLN A 245 42.41 -36.73 5.34
CA GLN A 245 43.46 -37.23 6.25
C GLN A 245 44.81 -36.56 5.97
#